data_85358fdcf52f8a1cc6853d43cdcd1708
#
_entry.id   85358fdcf52f8a1cc6853d43cdcd1708
#
_cell.length_a   1.000
_cell.length_b   1.000
_cell.length_c   1.000
_cell.angle_alpha   90.00
_cell.angle_beta   90.00
_cell.angle_gamma   90.00
#
_symmetry.space_group_name_H-M   'P 1'
#
loop_
_entity.id
_entity.type
_entity.pdbx_description
1 polymer ?
#
loop_
_entity_poly.entity_id
_entity_poly.type
_entity_poly.pdbx_seq_one_letter_code
_entity_poly.pdbx_strand_id
1 'polypeptide(L)'
;MWIAGLDSLMLDLYALAGLEQYCSEILCAQTAPFNISAPSVSYSCYGDISALQAPTMSCTPARASDCAGYAMIRRTAEADLPRLRRYEIPIKRVARNLCLDPALIGAIISQESRVGLLLDNGWDRGQQKYGLMQISRQQLEPSVTWDSEEHINQCSNILVLSINEVRARHPTWTWDRQLRGGICTYHAKMGNVQVYEADPCSRDYNYVNSVIRRAQFFKRNGF
;
A
#
# COMPACT_ATOMS: atom_id res chain seq x y z
N MET A 1 32.41 42.89 49.55
CA MET A 1 30.94 42.98 49.69
C MET A 1 30.41 43.91 48.57
N TRP A 2 29.59 43.40 47.71
CA TRP A 2 28.95 44.08 46.54
C TRP A 2 29.88 44.35 45.33
N ILE A 3 29.78 43.55 44.30
CA ILE A 3 29.34 43.83 42.94
C ILE A 3 29.45 42.49 42.14
N ALA A 4 28.36 41.80 42.06
CA ALA A 4 28.17 40.73 41.05
C ALA A 4 26.68 40.75 40.69
N GLY A 5 26.29 41.36 39.60
CA GLY A 5 24.89 41.39 39.25
C GLY A 5 24.49 42.24 38.03
N LEU A 6 25.40 42.55 37.12
CA LEU A 6 25.04 43.33 35.91
C LEU A 6 25.41 42.69 34.56
N ASP A 7 26.12 41.59 34.55
CA ASP A 7 26.54 40.97 33.29
C ASP A 7 25.55 39.92 32.70
N SER A 8 24.53 39.51 33.47
CA SER A 8 23.58 38.50 33.00
C SER A 8 22.43 39.06 32.18
N LEU A 9 22.09 40.34 32.31
CA LEU A 9 20.98 40.98 31.59
C LEU A 9 21.36 41.48 30.18
N MET A 10 22.64 41.68 29.89
CA MET A 10 23.10 42.11 28.55
C MET A 10 23.23 40.94 27.57
N LEU A 11 23.48 39.73 28.05
CA LEU A 11 23.55 38.55 27.19
C LEU A 11 22.15 38.10 26.67
N ASP A 12 21.11 38.30 27.45
CA ASP A 12 19.73 37.96 27.06
C ASP A 12 19.18 38.95 26.03
N LEU A 13 19.61 40.21 26.01
CA LEU A 13 19.19 41.19 25.00
C LEU A 13 19.79 40.96 23.61
N TYR A 14 21.01 40.46 23.54
CA TYR A 14 21.63 40.10 22.23
C TYR A 14 21.05 38.79 21.67
N ALA A 15 20.63 37.86 22.51
CA ALA A 15 19.96 36.62 22.07
C ALA A 15 18.54 36.90 21.51
N LEU A 16 17.81 37.86 22.12
CA LEU A 16 16.48 38.22 21.64
C LEU A 16 16.52 39.01 20.33
N ALA A 17 17.50 39.91 20.12
CA ALA A 17 17.69 40.62 18.87
C ALA A 17 18.04 39.71 17.69
N GLY A 18 18.83 38.65 17.95
CA GLY A 18 19.16 37.64 16.94
C GLY A 18 17.97 36.76 16.55
N LEU A 19 17.06 36.50 17.47
CA LEU A 19 15.85 35.71 17.21
C LEU A 19 14.80 36.48 16.41
N GLU A 20 14.65 37.78 16.64
CA GLU A 20 13.74 38.61 15.87
C GLU A 20 14.20 38.79 14.41
N GLN A 21 15.50 38.90 14.15
CA GLN A 21 16.04 38.97 12.80
C GLN A 21 15.90 37.63 12.05
N TYR A 22 16.04 36.52 12.75
CA TYR A 22 15.85 35.16 12.19
C TYR A 22 14.36 34.87 11.88
N CYS A 23 13.43 35.36 12.71
CA CYS A 23 12.01 35.25 12.46
C CYS A 23 11.52 36.12 11.28
N SER A 24 12.14 37.27 11.01
CA SER A 24 11.75 38.13 9.88
C SER A 24 12.14 37.53 8.52
N GLU A 25 13.26 36.81 8.44
CA GLU A 25 13.69 36.12 7.20
C GLU A 25 12.83 34.88 6.91
N ILE A 26 12.34 34.18 7.92
CA ILE A 26 11.44 33.02 7.74
C ILE A 26 10.03 33.48 7.33
N LEU A 27 9.56 34.62 7.83
CA LEU A 27 8.24 35.17 7.47
C LEU A 27 8.18 35.81 6.09
N CYS A 28 9.30 36.34 5.57
CA CYS A 28 9.36 36.85 4.19
C CYS A 28 9.39 35.76 3.14
N ALA A 29 9.74 34.52 3.48
CA ALA A 29 9.71 33.38 2.55
C ALA A 29 8.29 32.80 2.33
N GLN A 30 7.27 33.27 3.05
CA GLN A 30 5.92 32.70 3.01
C GLN A 30 4.92 33.46 2.13
N THR A 31 5.32 34.47 1.36
CA THR A 31 4.43 35.20 0.46
C THR A 31 4.56 34.86 -1.02
N ALA A 32 5.27 33.79 -1.38
CA ALA A 32 5.12 33.22 -2.71
C ALA A 32 3.80 32.43 -2.76
N PRO A 33 2.97 32.60 -3.79
CA PRO A 33 1.77 31.78 -3.90
C PRO A 33 2.20 30.31 -4.03
N PHE A 34 1.91 29.49 -3.03
CA PHE A 34 2.06 28.06 -3.09
C PHE A 34 1.17 27.55 -4.23
N ASN A 35 1.75 27.36 -5.37
CA ASN A 35 1.12 26.67 -6.47
C ASN A 35 1.14 25.18 -6.11
N ILE A 36 0.15 24.74 -5.32
CA ILE A 36 -0.02 23.35 -4.91
C ILE A 36 -0.56 22.58 -6.10
N SER A 37 0.32 22.24 -7.03
CA SER A 37 0.08 21.26 -8.09
C SER A 37 1.37 20.51 -8.41
N ALA A 38 2.15 20.12 -7.41
CA ALA A 38 3.06 19.02 -7.60
C ALA A 38 2.24 17.73 -7.47
N PRO A 39 2.16 16.87 -8.50
CA PRO A 39 1.60 15.56 -8.31
C PRO A 39 2.42 14.91 -7.19
N SER A 40 1.75 14.49 -6.11
CA SER A 40 2.38 13.71 -5.07
C SER A 40 2.81 12.38 -5.71
N VAL A 41 4.04 12.33 -6.21
CA VAL A 41 4.63 11.08 -6.65
C VAL A 41 4.76 10.23 -5.40
N SER A 42 3.83 9.33 -5.22
CA SER A 42 3.92 8.32 -4.17
C SER A 42 5.06 7.38 -4.55
N TYR A 43 6.23 7.61 -3.96
CA TYR A 43 7.39 6.74 -4.16
C TYR A 43 7.17 5.45 -3.39
N SER A 44 6.74 4.40 -4.08
CA SER A 44 6.83 3.03 -3.56
C SER A 44 8.25 2.51 -3.74
N CYS A 45 8.82 1.91 -2.68
CA CYS A 45 10.13 1.24 -2.75
C CYS A 45 10.13 0.00 -3.66
N TYR A 46 8.95 -0.42 -4.10
CA TYR A 46 8.71 -1.65 -4.85
C TYR A 46 8.30 -1.41 -6.31
N GLY A 47 8.47 -0.17 -6.78
CA GLY A 47 8.17 0.23 -8.15
C GLY A 47 6.82 0.90 -8.32
N ASP A 48 6.56 1.43 -9.52
CA ASP A 48 5.32 2.12 -9.84
C ASP A 48 4.28 1.17 -10.43
N ILE A 49 3.21 0.93 -9.69
CA ILE A 49 2.07 0.11 -10.13
C ILE A 49 1.50 0.57 -11.49
N SER A 50 1.53 1.87 -11.78
CA SER A 50 1.02 2.40 -13.05
C SER A 50 1.86 1.98 -14.24
N ALA A 51 3.16 1.74 -14.03
CA ALA A 51 4.10 1.33 -15.07
C ALA A 51 4.07 -0.19 -15.33
N LEU A 52 3.41 -0.97 -14.48
CA LEU A 52 3.28 -2.41 -14.71
C LEU A 52 2.47 -2.69 -15.97
N GLN A 53 3.07 -3.38 -16.91
CA GLN A 53 2.35 -3.87 -18.06
C GLN A 53 1.36 -4.97 -17.62
N ALA A 54 0.09 -4.60 -17.48
CA ALA A 54 -0.94 -5.62 -17.45
C ALA A 54 -0.99 -6.24 -18.85
N PRO A 55 -1.05 -7.58 -18.98
CA PRO A 55 -1.13 -8.21 -20.29
C PRO A 55 -2.24 -7.55 -21.10
N THR A 56 -1.87 -7.00 -22.26
CA THR A 56 -2.84 -6.45 -23.21
C THR A 56 -3.68 -7.61 -23.72
N MET A 57 -4.92 -7.69 -23.25
CA MET A 57 -5.85 -8.67 -23.77
C MET A 57 -6.42 -8.11 -25.06
N SER A 58 -5.95 -8.65 -26.18
CA SER A 58 -6.64 -8.51 -27.45
C SER A 58 -7.96 -9.26 -27.32
N CYS A 59 -9.07 -8.52 -27.24
CA CYS A 59 -10.42 -9.08 -27.21
C CYS A 59 -10.78 -9.62 -28.61
N THR A 60 -10.38 -10.84 -28.88
CA THR A 60 -10.80 -11.56 -30.06
C THR A 60 -11.94 -12.53 -29.69
N PRO A 61 -12.81 -12.92 -30.66
CA PRO A 61 -13.85 -13.92 -30.40
C PRO A 61 -13.31 -15.21 -29.76
N ALA A 62 -12.08 -15.63 -30.12
CA ALA A 62 -11.42 -16.80 -29.57
C ALA A 62 -10.99 -16.63 -28.08
N ARG A 63 -11.00 -15.40 -27.53
CA ARG A 63 -10.64 -15.07 -26.15
C ARG A 63 -11.74 -14.30 -25.42
N ALA A 64 -12.99 -14.54 -25.78
CA ALA A 64 -14.14 -13.84 -25.18
C ALA A 64 -14.24 -14.04 -23.67
N SER A 65 -13.85 -15.23 -23.13
CA SER A 65 -13.81 -15.52 -21.69
C SER A 65 -12.84 -14.61 -20.94
N ASP A 66 -11.70 -14.31 -21.53
CA ASP A 66 -10.67 -13.46 -20.93
C ASP A 66 -11.14 -12.01 -20.85
N CYS A 67 -11.84 -11.55 -21.88
CA CYS A 67 -12.43 -10.21 -21.91
C CYS A 67 -13.56 -10.06 -20.86
N ALA A 68 -14.37 -11.10 -20.69
CA ALA A 68 -15.40 -11.13 -19.67
C ALA A 68 -14.77 -11.07 -18.25
N GLY A 69 -13.68 -11.80 -18.03
CA GLY A 69 -12.90 -11.75 -16.78
C GLY A 69 -12.35 -10.35 -16.50
N TYR A 70 -11.79 -9.69 -17.51
CA TYR A 70 -11.30 -8.31 -17.38
C TYR A 70 -12.40 -7.31 -17.05
N ALA A 71 -13.53 -7.37 -17.76
CA ALA A 71 -14.68 -6.52 -17.49
C ALA A 71 -15.24 -6.75 -16.08
N MET A 72 -15.23 -7.99 -15.60
CA MET A 72 -15.63 -8.34 -14.24
C MET A 72 -14.69 -7.72 -13.18
N ILE A 73 -13.36 -7.81 -13.36
CA ILE A 73 -12.38 -7.19 -12.46
C ILE A 73 -12.65 -5.69 -12.34
N ARG A 74 -12.83 -5.00 -13.46
CA ARG A 74 -13.11 -3.56 -13.48
C ARG A 74 -14.41 -3.23 -12.75
N ARG A 75 -15.52 -3.88 -13.11
CA ARG A 75 -16.84 -3.67 -12.48
C ARG A 75 -16.79 -3.89 -10.97
N THR A 76 -16.09 -4.93 -10.52
CA THR A 76 -15.96 -5.22 -9.11
C THR A 76 -15.10 -4.18 -8.39
N ALA A 77 -14.02 -3.70 -9.00
CA ALA A 77 -13.19 -2.63 -8.44
C ALA A 77 -13.98 -1.31 -8.34
N GLU A 78 -14.75 -0.95 -9.37
CA GLU A 78 -15.65 0.20 -9.37
C GLU A 78 -16.68 0.12 -8.22
N ALA A 79 -17.32 -1.03 -8.05
CA ALA A 79 -18.30 -1.25 -6.97
C ALA A 79 -17.68 -1.27 -5.57
N ASP A 80 -16.40 -1.63 -5.45
CA ASP A 80 -15.69 -1.70 -4.16
C ASP A 80 -15.14 -0.33 -3.73
N LEU A 81 -14.85 0.58 -4.66
CA LEU A 81 -14.23 1.87 -4.38
C LEU A 81 -14.93 2.69 -3.27
N PRO A 82 -16.27 2.85 -3.24
CA PRO A 82 -16.92 3.62 -2.18
C PRO A 82 -16.72 3.00 -0.78
N ARG A 83 -16.69 1.67 -0.67
CA ARG A 83 -16.39 0.99 0.60
C ARG A 83 -14.92 1.12 0.97
N LEU A 84 -14.02 1.01 0.00
CA LEU A 84 -12.58 1.12 0.20
C LEU A 84 -12.19 2.51 0.73
N ARG A 85 -12.90 3.56 0.33
CA ARG A 85 -12.70 4.93 0.84
C ARG A 85 -12.81 5.05 2.36
N ARG A 86 -13.57 4.18 3.02
CA ARG A 86 -13.67 4.17 4.50
C ARG A 86 -12.35 3.79 5.16
N TYR A 87 -11.50 3.07 4.46
CA TYR A 87 -10.19 2.61 4.91
C TYR A 87 -9.03 3.40 4.31
N GLU A 88 -9.30 4.53 3.63
CA GLU A 88 -8.28 5.30 2.93
C GLU A 88 -7.17 5.78 3.87
N ILE A 89 -7.54 6.31 5.03
CA ILE A 89 -6.58 6.83 6.02
C ILE A 89 -5.67 5.71 6.55
N PRO A 90 -6.18 4.61 7.12
CA PRO A 90 -5.33 3.52 7.59
C PRO A 90 -4.51 2.89 6.47
N ILE A 91 -5.07 2.69 5.28
CA ILE A 91 -4.33 2.16 4.13
C ILE A 91 -3.14 3.07 3.77
N LYS A 92 -3.36 4.39 3.64
CA LYS A 92 -2.29 5.33 3.30
C LYS A 92 -1.23 5.44 4.40
N ARG A 93 -1.60 5.29 5.67
CA ARG A 93 -0.67 5.29 6.79
C ARG A 93 0.21 4.05 6.76
N VAL A 94 -0.37 2.86 6.67
CA VAL A 94 0.36 1.60 6.55
C VAL A 94 1.26 1.59 5.30
N ALA A 95 0.74 2.02 4.16
CA ALA A 95 1.49 2.11 2.92
C ALA A 95 2.73 3.00 3.05
N ARG A 96 2.59 4.18 3.69
CA ARG A 96 3.71 5.08 3.95
C ARG A 96 4.77 4.45 4.84
N ASN A 97 4.35 3.78 5.92
CA ASN A 97 5.27 3.15 6.89
C ASN A 97 6.06 2.00 6.26
N LEU A 98 5.45 1.27 5.34
CA LEU A 98 6.03 0.10 4.68
C LEU A 98 6.59 0.40 3.28
N CYS A 99 6.55 1.66 2.84
CA CYS A 99 6.97 2.08 1.51
C CYS A 99 6.24 1.32 0.37
N LEU A 100 4.98 0.94 0.59
CA LEU A 100 4.10 0.32 -0.39
C LEU A 100 3.25 1.36 -1.13
N ASP A 101 2.78 1.01 -2.32
CA ASP A 101 1.73 1.78 -2.98
C ASP A 101 0.38 1.51 -2.27
N PRO A 102 -0.34 2.53 -1.78
CA PRO A 102 -1.62 2.34 -1.11
C PRO A 102 -2.67 1.67 -2.00
N ALA A 103 -2.60 1.91 -3.31
CA ALA A 103 -3.48 1.26 -4.28
C ALA A 103 -3.26 -0.27 -4.34
N LEU A 104 -2.03 -0.75 -4.08
CA LEU A 104 -1.75 -2.18 -4.01
C LEU A 104 -2.42 -2.83 -2.80
N ILE A 105 -2.34 -2.21 -1.63
CA ILE A 105 -3.04 -2.69 -0.42
C ILE A 105 -4.55 -2.71 -0.67
N GLY A 106 -5.11 -1.62 -1.20
CA GLY A 106 -6.52 -1.55 -1.55
C GLY A 106 -6.96 -2.61 -2.56
N ALA A 107 -6.10 -2.94 -3.52
CA ALA A 107 -6.36 -3.98 -4.51
C ALA A 107 -6.44 -5.37 -3.89
N ILE A 108 -5.55 -5.69 -2.95
CA ILE A 108 -5.59 -6.96 -2.22
C ILE A 108 -6.86 -7.04 -1.38
N ILE A 109 -7.21 -5.99 -0.63
CA ILE A 109 -8.46 -5.92 0.15
C ILE A 109 -9.69 -6.17 -0.74
N SER A 110 -9.74 -5.52 -1.91
CA SER A 110 -10.83 -5.71 -2.87
C SER A 110 -10.84 -7.13 -3.46
N GLN A 111 -9.68 -7.70 -3.76
CA GLN A 111 -9.55 -9.04 -4.33
C GLN A 111 -9.93 -10.14 -3.33
N GLU A 112 -9.48 -10.02 -2.08
CA GLU A 112 -9.63 -11.07 -1.07
C GLU A 112 -11.02 -11.10 -0.45
N SER A 113 -11.59 -9.95 -0.09
CA SER A 113 -12.83 -9.88 0.70
C SER A 113 -13.94 -9.03 0.08
N ARG A 114 -13.72 -8.40 -1.10
CA ARG A 114 -14.63 -7.39 -1.64
C ARG A 114 -14.87 -6.25 -0.63
N VAL A 115 -13.79 -5.86 0.06
CA VAL A 115 -13.81 -4.87 1.15
C VAL A 115 -14.76 -5.31 2.28
N GLY A 116 -14.64 -6.56 2.70
CA GLY A 116 -15.43 -7.16 3.77
C GLY A 116 -16.82 -7.66 3.35
N LEU A 117 -17.29 -7.42 2.12
CA LEU A 117 -18.63 -7.82 1.67
C LEU A 117 -18.85 -9.34 1.70
N LEU A 118 -17.78 -10.12 1.54
CA LEU A 118 -17.84 -11.58 1.48
C LEU A 118 -17.66 -12.23 2.85
N LEU A 119 -17.45 -11.43 3.92
CA LEU A 119 -17.12 -11.93 5.24
C LEU A 119 -18.34 -12.01 6.16
N ASP A 120 -18.32 -13.01 7.02
CA ASP A 120 -19.21 -13.12 8.17
C ASP A 120 -18.40 -12.92 9.45
N ASN A 121 -18.63 -11.81 10.18
CA ASN A 121 -17.87 -11.42 11.37
C ASN A 121 -16.34 -11.46 11.15
N GLY A 122 -15.90 -11.09 9.95
CA GLY A 122 -14.49 -11.08 9.55
C GLY A 122 -13.98 -12.40 8.98
N TRP A 123 -14.74 -13.47 8.99
CA TRP A 123 -14.34 -14.79 8.49
C TRP A 123 -14.83 -15.04 7.07
N ASP A 124 -14.06 -15.79 6.32
CA ASP A 124 -14.52 -16.40 5.08
C ASP A 124 -15.54 -17.53 5.35
N ARG A 125 -16.24 -17.98 4.31
CA ARG A 125 -17.23 -19.06 4.44
C ARG A 125 -16.68 -20.37 5.04
N GLY A 126 -15.40 -20.64 4.81
CA GLY A 126 -14.70 -21.83 5.32
C GLY A 126 -14.12 -21.66 6.71
N GLN A 127 -14.20 -20.45 7.30
CA GLN A 127 -13.59 -20.09 8.59
C GLN A 127 -12.08 -20.41 8.65
N GLN A 128 -11.40 -20.34 7.50
CA GLN A 128 -9.98 -20.58 7.37
C GLN A 128 -9.17 -19.30 7.25
N LYS A 129 -9.80 -18.23 6.75
CA LYS A 129 -9.19 -16.93 6.53
C LYS A 129 -9.97 -15.82 7.19
N TYR A 130 -9.26 -14.81 7.69
CA TYR A 130 -9.82 -13.73 8.49
C TYR A 130 -9.41 -12.36 7.98
N GLY A 131 -10.33 -11.42 8.07
CA GLY A 131 -10.14 -10.00 7.88
C GLY A 131 -10.11 -9.53 6.43
N LEU A 132 -9.99 -8.21 6.24
CA LEU A 132 -10.02 -7.55 4.94
C LEU A 132 -9.06 -8.13 3.91
N MET A 133 -7.87 -8.56 4.36
CA MET A 133 -6.80 -9.11 3.53
C MET A 133 -6.66 -10.62 3.63
N GLN A 134 -7.59 -11.28 4.31
CA GLN A 134 -7.76 -12.74 4.39
C GLN A 134 -6.50 -13.49 4.87
N ILE A 135 -6.01 -13.10 6.07
CA ILE A 135 -4.92 -13.84 6.73
C ILE A 135 -5.37 -15.24 7.14
N SER A 136 -4.48 -16.21 7.01
CA SER A 136 -4.80 -17.58 7.45
C SER A 136 -4.99 -17.66 8.96
N ARG A 137 -5.89 -18.52 9.40
CA ARG A 137 -6.20 -18.73 10.82
C ARG A 137 -4.95 -19.04 11.67
N GLN A 138 -3.96 -19.71 11.08
CA GLN A 138 -2.72 -20.10 11.76
C GLN A 138 -1.78 -18.93 12.02
N GLN A 139 -1.93 -17.83 11.25
CA GLN A 139 -1.09 -16.63 11.34
C GLN A 139 -1.80 -15.47 12.02
N LEU A 140 -3.08 -15.65 12.39
CA LEU A 140 -3.90 -14.62 12.99
C LEU A 140 -3.45 -14.33 14.43
N GLU A 141 -3.21 -13.06 14.72
CA GLU A 141 -3.02 -12.58 16.08
C GLU A 141 -4.38 -12.42 16.80
N PRO A 142 -4.55 -13.00 18.00
CA PRO A 142 -5.88 -13.11 18.65
C PRO A 142 -6.56 -11.77 18.97
N SER A 143 -5.81 -10.68 19.10
CA SER A 143 -6.32 -9.37 19.52
C SER A 143 -6.68 -8.43 18.37
N VAL A 144 -6.45 -8.84 17.13
CA VAL A 144 -6.61 -7.97 15.95
C VAL A 144 -8.02 -8.11 15.39
N THR A 145 -8.73 -6.99 15.25
CA THR A 145 -10.06 -6.95 14.62
C THR A 145 -9.93 -7.00 13.09
N TRP A 146 -10.91 -7.61 12.45
CA TRP A 146 -10.87 -7.99 11.03
C TRP A 146 -10.72 -6.84 10.03
N ASP A 147 -11.08 -5.62 10.43
CA ASP A 147 -11.07 -4.40 9.61
C ASP A 147 -10.19 -3.29 10.20
N SER A 148 -9.37 -3.61 11.20
CA SER A 148 -8.50 -2.64 11.86
C SER A 148 -7.27 -2.29 11.03
N GLU A 149 -6.64 -1.16 11.38
CA GLU A 149 -5.35 -0.75 10.83
C GLU A 149 -4.26 -1.78 11.16
N GLU A 150 -4.31 -2.38 12.35
CA GLU A 150 -3.39 -3.43 12.79
C GLU A 150 -3.47 -4.66 11.86
N HIS A 151 -4.69 -5.07 11.48
CA HIS A 151 -4.89 -6.15 10.51
C HIS A 151 -4.27 -5.79 9.14
N ILE A 152 -4.55 -4.59 8.64
CA ILE A 152 -3.98 -4.11 7.36
C ILE A 152 -2.45 -4.10 7.46
N ASN A 153 -1.89 -3.61 8.58
CA ASN A 153 -0.45 -3.56 8.81
C ASN A 153 0.17 -4.96 8.87
N GLN A 154 -0.43 -5.90 9.61
CA GLN A 154 0.05 -7.27 9.72
C GLN A 154 0.13 -7.95 8.33
N CYS A 155 -0.95 -7.90 7.56
CA CYS A 155 -1.00 -8.50 6.24
C CYS A 155 -0.06 -7.80 5.24
N SER A 156 0.06 -6.48 5.32
CA SER A 156 0.98 -5.71 4.47
C SER A 156 2.45 -6.00 4.78
N ASN A 157 2.81 -6.28 6.04
CA ASN A 157 4.14 -6.78 6.40
C ASN A 157 4.43 -8.14 5.76
N ILE A 158 3.46 -9.06 5.73
CA ILE A 158 3.62 -10.35 5.04
C ILE A 158 3.85 -10.14 3.54
N LEU A 159 3.16 -9.17 2.93
CA LEU A 159 3.39 -8.81 1.53
C LEU A 159 4.82 -8.29 1.30
N VAL A 160 5.30 -7.37 2.16
CA VAL A 160 6.68 -6.86 2.10
C VAL A 160 7.70 -7.98 2.22
N LEU A 161 7.53 -8.86 3.20
CA LEU A 161 8.39 -10.02 3.38
C LEU A 161 8.39 -10.94 2.15
N SER A 162 7.22 -11.13 1.53
CA SER A 162 7.08 -11.94 0.31
C SER A 162 7.81 -11.31 -0.89
N ILE A 163 7.71 -9.99 -1.06
CA ILE A 163 8.44 -9.27 -2.11
C ILE A 163 9.96 -9.37 -1.87
N ASN A 164 10.41 -9.14 -0.65
CA ASN A 164 11.82 -9.19 -0.30
C ASN A 164 12.41 -10.60 -0.43
N GLU A 165 11.64 -11.63 -0.12
CA GLU A 165 12.02 -13.02 -0.36
C GLU A 165 12.28 -13.30 -1.85
N VAL A 166 11.38 -12.85 -2.73
CA VAL A 166 11.56 -12.99 -4.18
C VAL A 166 12.76 -12.19 -4.67
N ARG A 167 12.97 -10.97 -4.16
CA ARG A 167 14.14 -10.15 -4.48
C ARG A 167 15.45 -10.85 -4.10
N ALA A 168 15.50 -11.45 -2.93
CA ALA A 168 16.68 -12.17 -2.45
C ALA A 168 16.96 -13.44 -3.27
N ARG A 169 15.92 -14.18 -3.67
CA ARG A 169 16.06 -15.39 -4.49
C ARG A 169 16.40 -15.10 -5.95
N HIS A 170 15.90 -13.98 -6.47
CA HIS A 170 15.99 -13.61 -7.88
C HIS A 170 16.49 -12.17 -8.06
N PRO A 171 17.72 -11.83 -7.64
CA PRO A 171 18.24 -10.48 -7.65
C PRO A 171 18.41 -9.91 -9.08
N THR A 172 18.49 -10.77 -10.09
CA THR A 172 18.63 -10.38 -11.50
C THR A 172 17.30 -10.13 -12.21
N TRP A 173 16.18 -10.44 -11.55
CA TRP A 173 14.87 -10.16 -12.13
C TRP A 173 14.60 -8.66 -12.14
N THR A 174 13.84 -8.21 -13.14
CA THR A 174 13.32 -6.84 -13.19
C THR A 174 12.38 -6.59 -12.00
N TRP A 175 12.25 -5.33 -11.59
CA TRP A 175 11.42 -4.96 -10.44
C TRP A 175 9.95 -5.39 -10.60
N ASP A 176 9.40 -5.32 -11.83
CA ASP A 176 8.03 -5.74 -12.12
C ASP A 176 7.85 -7.26 -11.93
N ARG A 177 8.83 -8.05 -12.35
CA ARG A 177 8.84 -9.50 -12.14
C ARG A 177 8.99 -9.84 -10.66
N GLN A 178 9.84 -9.12 -9.92
CA GLN A 178 10.00 -9.30 -8.47
C GLN A 178 8.72 -8.94 -7.72
N LEU A 179 8.04 -7.84 -8.08
CA LEU A 179 6.78 -7.44 -7.46
C LEU A 179 5.65 -8.45 -7.76
N ARG A 180 5.52 -8.93 -8.99
CA ARG A 180 4.57 -9.99 -9.36
C ARG A 180 4.82 -11.27 -8.56
N GLY A 181 6.07 -11.68 -8.46
CA GLY A 181 6.48 -12.82 -7.65
C GLY A 181 6.13 -12.64 -6.18
N GLY A 182 6.34 -11.44 -5.63
CA GLY A 182 5.97 -11.10 -4.27
C GLY A 182 4.46 -11.17 -4.00
N ILE A 183 3.63 -10.65 -4.91
CA ILE A 183 2.16 -10.75 -4.81
C ILE A 183 1.72 -12.22 -4.85
N CYS A 184 2.33 -13.02 -5.69
CA CYS A 184 2.07 -14.45 -5.82
C CYS A 184 2.46 -15.21 -4.55
N THR A 185 3.67 -14.96 -4.03
CA THR A 185 4.16 -15.57 -2.78
C THR A 185 3.28 -15.19 -1.60
N TYR A 186 2.82 -13.94 -1.54
CA TYR A 186 1.84 -13.49 -0.55
C TYR A 186 0.56 -14.33 -0.62
N HIS A 187 -0.02 -14.50 -1.80
CA HIS A 187 -1.25 -15.28 -1.97
C HIS A 187 -1.07 -16.74 -1.55
N ALA A 188 0.04 -17.37 -1.91
CA ALA A 188 0.38 -18.72 -1.51
C ALA A 188 0.52 -18.85 0.02
N LYS A 189 1.19 -17.91 0.69
CA LYS A 189 1.33 -17.89 2.15
C LYS A 189 -0.01 -17.74 2.86
N MET A 190 -0.89 -16.90 2.35
CA MET A 190 -2.24 -16.72 2.89
C MET A 190 -3.10 -17.99 2.69
N GLY A 191 -2.81 -18.80 1.69
CA GLY A 191 -3.45 -20.10 1.45
C GLY A 191 -2.78 -21.26 2.17
N ASN A 192 -1.75 -21.04 3.00
CA ASN A 192 -0.89 -22.10 3.59
C ASN A 192 -0.27 -23.04 2.57
N VAL A 193 -0.04 -22.56 1.36
CA VAL A 193 0.63 -23.32 0.29
C VAL A 193 2.12 -23.10 0.41
N GLN A 194 2.88 -24.16 0.61
CA GLN A 194 4.33 -24.11 0.53
C GLN A 194 4.76 -24.00 -0.95
N VAL A 195 5.47 -22.93 -1.26
CA VAL A 195 5.93 -22.67 -2.63
C VAL A 195 7.35 -23.18 -2.76
N TYR A 196 7.51 -24.37 -3.34
CA TYR A 196 8.82 -24.99 -3.63
C TYR A 196 9.24 -24.81 -5.09
N GLU A 197 8.41 -24.21 -5.94
CA GLU A 197 8.66 -24.11 -7.38
C GLU A 197 9.49 -22.87 -7.74
N ALA A 198 10.27 -22.97 -8.81
CA ALA A 198 11.09 -21.87 -9.34
C ALA A 198 10.25 -20.67 -9.83
N ASP A 199 8.98 -20.89 -10.16
CA ASP A 199 8.01 -19.84 -10.53
C ASP A 199 6.66 -20.09 -9.82
N PRO A 200 6.48 -19.53 -8.63
CA PRO A 200 5.24 -19.68 -7.87
C PRO A 200 4.03 -19.07 -8.58
N CYS A 201 4.27 -18.21 -9.57
CA CYS A 201 3.21 -17.47 -10.27
C CYS A 201 2.61 -18.20 -11.45
N SER A 202 3.17 -19.32 -11.89
CA SER A 202 2.67 -20.04 -13.05
C SER A 202 1.22 -20.53 -12.87
N ARG A 203 0.82 -20.87 -11.65
CA ARG A 203 -0.55 -21.28 -11.27
C ARG A 203 -1.46 -20.12 -10.92
N ASP A 204 -0.92 -19.04 -10.35
CA ASP A 204 -1.69 -17.91 -9.80
C ASP A 204 -1.64 -16.65 -10.68
N TYR A 205 -1.31 -16.82 -11.96
CA TYR A 205 -1.23 -15.71 -12.92
C TYR A 205 -2.50 -14.84 -12.96
N ASN A 206 -3.65 -15.46 -12.85
CA ASN A 206 -4.94 -14.76 -12.84
C ASN A 206 -5.13 -13.91 -11.57
N TYR A 207 -4.68 -14.39 -10.40
CA TYR A 207 -4.72 -13.64 -9.15
C TYR A 207 -3.86 -12.39 -9.23
N VAL A 208 -2.59 -12.54 -9.61
CA VAL A 208 -1.63 -11.43 -9.74
C VAL A 208 -2.14 -10.36 -10.69
N ASN A 209 -2.61 -10.76 -11.86
CA ASN A 209 -3.18 -9.84 -12.86
C ASN A 209 -4.43 -9.12 -12.34
N SER A 210 -5.29 -9.82 -11.61
CA SER A 210 -6.48 -9.21 -11.00
C SER A 210 -6.09 -8.16 -9.98
N VAL A 211 -5.12 -8.44 -9.10
CA VAL A 211 -4.60 -7.49 -8.10
C VAL A 211 -3.98 -6.27 -8.80
N ILE A 212 -3.11 -6.47 -9.79
CA ILE A 212 -2.45 -5.36 -10.51
C ILE A 212 -3.48 -4.46 -11.19
N ARG A 213 -4.47 -5.03 -11.87
CA ARG A 213 -5.51 -4.25 -12.55
C ARG A 213 -6.37 -3.45 -11.58
N ARG A 214 -6.74 -4.02 -10.44
CA ARG A 214 -7.43 -3.30 -9.37
C ARG A 214 -6.57 -2.17 -8.80
N ALA A 215 -5.27 -2.42 -8.57
CA ALA A 215 -4.35 -1.41 -8.07
C ALA A 215 -4.21 -0.24 -9.04
N GLN A 216 -4.04 -0.50 -10.33
CA GLN A 216 -4.02 0.54 -11.36
C GLN A 216 -5.32 1.34 -11.42
N PHE A 217 -6.46 0.67 -11.25
CA PHE A 217 -7.76 1.35 -11.19
C PHE A 217 -7.83 2.25 -9.94
N PHE A 218 -7.51 1.74 -8.75
CA PHE A 218 -7.58 2.52 -7.51
C PHE A 218 -6.60 3.70 -7.52
N LYS A 219 -5.37 3.52 -8.04
CA LYS A 219 -4.40 4.60 -8.18
C LYS A 219 -4.91 5.73 -9.06
N ARG A 220 -5.50 5.43 -10.22
CA ARG A 220 -6.14 6.43 -11.08
C ARG A 220 -7.33 7.15 -10.42
N ASN A 221 -7.91 6.56 -9.39
CA ASN A 221 -9.03 7.10 -8.63
C ASN A 221 -8.62 7.66 -7.26
N GLY A 222 -7.34 8.00 -7.06
CA GLY A 222 -6.86 8.80 -5.94
C GLY A 222 -6.40 8.00 -4.70
N PHE A 223 -6.17 6.67 -4.87
CA PHE A 223 -5.45 5.88 -3.87
C PHE A 223 -3.95 6.01 -4.04
#